data_ec413bf3e8fbb24ba893cb7bc5ffbe41
#
_entry.id   ec413bf3e8fbb24ba893cb7bc5ffbe41
#
_cell.length_a   1.000
_cell.length_b   1.000
_cell.length_c   1.000
_cell.angle_alpha   90.00
_cell.angle_beta   90.00
_cell.angle_gamma   90.00
#
_symmetry.space_group_name_H-M   'P 1'
#
loop_
_entity.id
_entity.type
_entity.pdbx_description
1 polymer ?
#
loop_
_entity_poly.entity_id
_entity_poly.type
_entity_poly.pdbx_seq_one_letter_code
_entity_poly.pdbx_strand_id
1 'polypeptide(L)'
;MDGWFVLPLAVPNYLAGLVGSRPLSPDAAEALQAVADTRARIEALMAVGGTHRPVWFHRRLGEILYAGCGVSRSEAGLLRALEEVRALREEFWADVTVVGGQARLNQELEKALRVADFLELAEVMVLDALDRRESAGAHFREEYATQGGEARRNDETWCSVSAWQTGDDGGHTRRTEPLSFSLVPMQVRDYR
;
A
#
# COMPACT_ATOMS: atom_id res chain seq x y z
N MET A 1 -0.08 16.97 0.94
CA MET A 1 -0.69 18.02 0.08
C MET A 1 -1.81 17.46 -0.80
N ASP A 2 -1.64 16.29 -1.42
CA ASP A 2 -2.62 15.72 -2.36
C ASP A 2 -4.01 15.53 -1.77
N GLY A 3 -4.11 15.00 -0.55
CA GLY A 3 -5.38 14.85 0.15
C GLY A 3 -6.14 16.15 0.40
N TRP A 4 -5.43 17.29 0.42
CA TRP A 4 -6.05 18.60 0.61
C TRP A 4 -6.44 19.29 -0.71
N PHE A 5 -5.61 19.18 -1.75
CA PHE A 5 -5.83 19.88 -3.01
C PHE A 5 -6.42 19.00 -4.11
N VAL A 6 -5.99 17.74 -4.21
CA VAL A 6 -6.39 16.86 -5.31
C VAL A 6 -7.72 16.17 -5.03
N LEU A 7 -7.89 15.56 -3.84
CA LEU A 7 -9.12 14.81 -3.54
C LEU A 7 -10.40 15.65 -3.59
N PRO A 8 -10.44 16.92 -3.09
CA PRO A 8 -11.64 17.76 -3.19
C PRO A 8 -12.07 18.08 -4.62
N LEU A 9 -11.17 17.95 -5.59
CA LEU A 9 -11.47 18.13 -7.02
C LEU A 9 -11.71 16.81 -7.72
N ALA A 10 -10.87 15.81 -7.46
CA ALA A 10 -10.93 14.51 -8.14
C ALA A 10 -12.20 13.73 -7.79
N VAL A 11 -12.57 13.69 -6.50
CA VAL A 11 -13.77 12.93 -6.06
C VAL A 11 -15.06 13.51 -6.61
N PRO A 12 -15.35 14.83 -6.52
CA PRO A 12 -16.55 15.40 -7.13
C PRO A 12 -16.60 15.23 -8.64
N ASN A 13 -15.46 15.41 -9.34
CA ASN A 13 -15.40 15.23 -10.79
C ASN A 13 -15.70 13.77 -11.19
N TYR A 14 -15.15 12.80 -10.47
CA TYR A 14 -15.45 11.38 -10.69
C TYR A 14 -16.94 11.07 -10.45
N LEU A 15 -17.51 11.63 -9.38
CA LEU A 15 -18.91 11.39 -9.00
C LEU A 15 -19.91 12.21 -9.82
N ALA A 16 -19.50 13.23 -10.56
CA ALA A 16 -20.39 14.11 -11.32
C ALA A 16 -21.29 13.34 -12.29
N GLY A 17 -20.77 12.30 -12.93
CA GLY A 17 -21.54 11.42 -13.81
C GLY A 17 -22.57 10.53 -13.09
N LEU A 18 -22.50 10.43 -11.77
CA LEU A 18 -23.40 9.63 -10.94
C LEU A 18 -24.48 10.48 -10.26
N VAL A 19 -24.45 11.80 -10.44
CA VAL A 19 -25.46 12.72 -9.88
C VAL A 19 -26.83 12.38 -10.47
N GLY A 20 -27.80 12.12 -9.58
CA GLY A 20 -29.15 11.69 -9.96
C GLY A 20 -29.29 10.19 -10.25
N SER A 21 -28.22 9.41 -10.23
CA SER A 21 -28.32 7.96 -10.27
C SER A 21 -28.97 7.41 -9.02
N ARG A 22 -29.71 6.30 -9.16
CA ARG A 22 -30.32 5.65 -8.00
C ARG A 22 -29.25 5.01 -7.13
N PRO A 23 -29.21 5.25 -5.81
CA PRO A 23 -28.31 4.57 -4.90
C PRO A 23 -28.50 3.04 -4.97
N LEU A 24 -27.42 2.29 -4.75
CA LEU A 24 -27.51 0.85 -4.59
C LEU A 24 -28.44 0.50 -3.42
N SER A 25 -29.39 -0.40 -3.63
CA SER A 25 -30.25 -0.86 -2.54
C SER A 25 -29.42 -1.64 -1.52
N PRO A 26 -29.66 -1.48 -0.21
CA PRO A 26 -29.06 -2.35 0.80
C PRO A 26 -29.35 -3.84 0.61
N ASP A 27 -30.49 -4.14 -0.05
CA ASP A 27 -30.93 -5.51 -0.34
C ASP A 27 -30.43 -6.02 -1.71
N ALA A 28 -29.62 -5.24 -2.42
CA ALA A 28 -29.01 -5.70 -3.67
C ALA A 28 -28.04 -6.85 -3.40
N ALA A 29 -27.96 -7.80 -4.32
CA ALA A 29 -27.12 -8.98 -4.16
C ALA A 29 -25.65 -8.63 -3.88
N GLU A 30 -25.14 -7.61 -4.57
CA GLU A 30 -23.77 -7.11 -4.41
C GLU A 30 -23.52 -6.52 -3.00
N ALA A 31 -24.50 -5.80 -2.45
CA ALA A 31 -24.40 -5.23 -1.11
C ALA A 31 -24.43 -6.34 -0.04
N LEU A 32 -25.35 -7.31 -0.21
CA LEU A 32 -25.44 -8.46 0.69
C LEU A 32 -24.18 -9.32 0.64
N GLN A 33 -23.60 -9.54 -0.54
CA GLN A 33 -22.35 -10.26 -0.70
C GLN A 33 -21.21 -9.54 -0.01
N ALA A 34 -21.03 -8.23 -0.20
CA ALA A 34 -19.98 -7.45 0.46
C ALA A 34 -20.08 -7.52 2.00
N VAL A 35 -21.30 -7.53 2.54
CA VAL A 35 -21.52 -7.72 3.99
C VAL A 35 -21.13 -9.13 4.42
N ALA A 36 -21.47 -10.15 3.64
CA ALA A 36 -21.14 -11.54 3.94
C ALA A 36 -19.62 -11.76 3.92
N ASP A 37 -18.92 -11.25 2.91
CA ASP A 37 -17.46 -11.34 2.77
C ASP A 37 -16.73 -10.64 3.93
N THR A 38 -17.21 -9.44 4.31
CA THR A 38 -16.65 -8.70 5.45
C THR A 38 -16.81 -9.47 6.75
N ARG A 39 -17.99 -10.06 6.98
CA ARG A 39 -18.23 -10.89 8.17
C ARG A 39 -17.35 -12.13 8.19
N ALA A 40 -17.24 -12.83 7.07
CA ALA A 40 -16.39 -14.02 6.96
C ALA A 40 -14.92 -13.66 7.25
N ARG A 41 -14.42 -12.53 6.74
CA ARG A 41 -13.06 -12.05 7.02
C ARG A 41 -12.85 -11.78 8.52
N ILE A 42 -13.80 -11.12 9.18
CA ILE A 42 -13.74 -10.83 10.62
C ILE A 42 -13.78 -12.13 11.43
N GLU A 43 -14.68 -13.06 11.10
CA GLU A 43 -14.81 -14.34 11.77
C GLU A 43 -13.53 -15.18 11.63
N ALA A 44 -12.97 -15.25 10.42
CA ALA A 44 -11.71 -15.94 10.16
C ALA A 44 -10.58 -15.35 11.00
N LEU A 45 -10.45 -14.02 11.04
CA LEU A 45 -9.41 -13.33 11.80
C LEU A 45 -9.54 -13.59 13.32
N MET A 46 -10.75 -13.59 13.86
CA MET A 46 -10.99 -13.87 15.27
C MET A 46 -10.83 -15.34 15.63
N ALA A 47 -10.98 -16.24 14.66
CA ALA A 47 -10.86 -17.69 14.86
C ALA A 47 -9.41 -18.18 14.85
N VAL A 48 -8.43 -17.41 14.41
CA VAL A 48 -7.00 -17.80 14.38
C VAL A 48 -6.53 -18.24 15.76
N GLY A 49 -6.77 -17.40 16.78
CA GLY A 49 -6.50 -17.77 18.19
C GLY A 49 -5.04 -18.07 18.47
N GLY A 50 -4.12 -17.43 17.77
CA GLY A 50 -2.69 -17.64 17.90
C GLY A 50 -2.08 -17.00 19.15
N THR A 51 -0.77 -16.73 19.12
CA THR A 51 0.00 -16.30 20.29
C THR A 51 0.33 -14.81 20.28
N HIS A 52 0.49 -14.19 19.09
CA HIS A 52 0.91 -12.80 18.95
C HIS A 52 -0.26 -11.86 18.74
N ARG A 53 -0.24 -10.73 19.46
CA ARG A 53 -1.25 -9.66 19.31
C ARG A 53 -0.96 -8.81 18.06
N PRO A 54 -1.97 -8.12 17.48
CA PRO A 54 -1.80 -7.31 16.27
C PRO A 54 -0.66 -6.28 16.36
N VAL A 55 -0.41 -5.71 17.54
CA VAL A 55 0.67 -4.74 17.75
C VAL A 55 2.08 -5.35 17.55
N TRP A 56 2.25 -6.63 17.81
CA TRP A 56 3.52 -7.32 17.56
C TRP A 56 3.82 -7.37 16.05
N PHE A 57 2.86 -7.79 15.25
CA PHE A 57 2.97 -7.81 13.79
C PHE A 57 3.19 -6.41 13.20
N HIS A 58 2.49 -5.41 13.71
CA HIS A 58 2.66 -4.03 13.28
C HIS A 58 4.10 -3.52 13.51
N ARG A 59 4.67 -3.81 14.68
CA ARG A 59 6.06 -3.43 15.00
C ARG A 59 7.04 -4.18 14.12
N ARG A 60 6.85 -5.50 13.96
CA ARG A 60 7.72 -6.32 13.13
C ARG A 60 7.71 -5.87 11.67
N LEU A 61 6.53 -5.55 11.13
CA LEU A 61 6.40 -4.96 9.79
C LEU A 61 7.16 -3.63 9.68
N GLY A 62 7.05 -2.77 10.69
CA GLY A 62 7.77 -1.50 10.75
C GLY A 62 9.29 -1.69 10.73
N GLU A 63 9.82 -2.67 11.45
CA GLU A 63 11.26 -3.03 11.45
C GLU A 63 11.73 -3.48 10.07
N ILE A 64 10.97 -4.37 9.42
CA ILE A 64 11.27 -4.87 8.07
C ILE A 64 11.32 -3.72 7.06
N LEU A 65 10.28 -2.89 7.06
CA LEU A 65 10.19 -1.76 6.12
C LEU A 65 11.26 -0.70 6.41
N TYR A 66 11.54 -0.41 7.67
CA TYR A 66 12.60 0.54 8.03
C TYR A 66 13.97 0.07 7.55
N ALA A 67 14.27 -1.22 7.71
CA ALA A 67 15.56 -1.79 7.33
C ALA A 67 15.72 -1.94 5.80
N GLY A 68 14.67 -2.36 5.08
CA GLY A 68 14.79 -2.71 3.66
C GLY A 68 14.15 -1.73 2.68
N CYS A 69 13.13 -0.97 3.10
CA CYS A 69 12.40 -0.02 2.27
C CYS A 69 12.36 1.41 2.87
N GLY A 70 13.34 1.75 3.69
CA GLY A 70 13.47 3.05 4.36
C GLY A 70 13.92 4.18 3.43
N VAL A 71 14.72 5.09 3.96
CA VAL A 71 15.20 6.29 3.23
C VAL A 71 16.21 5.91 2.16
N SER A 72 17.23 5.11 2.51
CA SER A 72 18.19 4.56 1.55
C SER A 72 17.84 3.10 1.25
N ARG A 73 17.73 2.76 -0.01
CA ARG A 73 17.23 1.47 -0.49
C ARG A 73 18.25 0.84 -1.41
N SER A 74 18.40 -0.47 -1.31
CA SER A 74 19.17 -1.27 -2.27
C SER A 74 18.33 -2.42 -2.79
N GLU A 75 18.63 -2.92 -4.00
CA GLU A 75 17.92 -4.08 -4.56
C GLU A 75 17.95 -5.28 -3.62
N ALA A 76 19.11 -5.59 -3.06
CA ALA A 76 19.27 -6.68 -2.10
C ALA A 76 18.46 -6.47 -0.81
N GLY A 77 18.37 -5.23 -0.30
CA GLY A 77 17.56 -4.88 0.85
C GLY A 77 16.07 -5.02 0.58
N LEU A 78 15.63 -4.53 -0.59
CA LEU A 78 14.23 -4.61 -1.01
C LEU A 78 13.79 -6.06 -1.27
N LEU A 79 14.63 -6.90 -1.88
CA LEU A 79 14.32 -8.33 -2.08
C LEU A 79 14.15 -9.06 -0.75
N ARG A 80 15.05 -8.84 0.22
CA ARG A 80 14.88 -9.40 1.56
C ARG A 80 13.61 -8.90 2.24
N ALA A 81 13.33 -7.59 2.17
CA ALA A 81 12.11 -7.02 2.75
C ALA A 81 10.85 -7.65 2.14
N LEU A 82 10.84 -7.91 0.82
CA LEU A 82 9.72 -8.57 0.15
C LEU A 82 9.48 -9.98 0.69
N GLU A 83 10.54 -10.77 0.84
CA GLU A 83 10.46 -12.12 1.42
C GLU A 83 9.97 -12.08 2.87
N GLU A 84 10.53 -11.18 3.68
CA GLU A 84 10.14 -11.04 5.10
C GLU A 84 8.69 -10.53 5.26
N VAL A 85 8.23 -9.60 4.42
CA VAL A 85 6.83 -9.13 4.43
C VAL A 85 5.86 -10.26 4.09
N ARG A 86 6.18 -11.07 3.07
CA ARG A 86 5.36 -12.23 2.69
C ARG A 86 5.30 -13.27 3.80
N ALA A 87 6.44 -13.61 4.38
CA ALA A 87 6.51 -14.55 5.51
C ALA A 87 5.73 -14.02 6.72
N LEU A 88 5.85 -12.72 7.03
CA LEU A 88 5.12 -12.10 8.13
C LEU A 88 3.59 -12.09 7.89
N ARG A 89 3.15 -11.95 6.63
CA ARG A 89 1.74 -12.05 6.26
C ARG A 89 1.20 -13.47 6.48
N GLU A 90 1.95 -14.48 6.09
CA GLU A 90 1.58 -15.88 6.35
C GLU A 90 1.52 -16.17 7.85
N GLU A 91 2.51 -15.71 8.61
CA GLU A 91 2.55 -15.84 10.07
C GLU A 91 1.37 -15.10 10.72
N PHE A 92 1.02 -13.92 10.25
CA PHE A 92 -0.13 -13.16 10.77
C PHE A 92 -1.43 -13.97 10.68
N TRP A 93 -1.73 -14.56 9.54
CA TRP A 93 -2.94 -15.37 9.34
C TRP A 93 -2.90 -16.72 10.03
N ALA A 94 -1.75 -17.17 10.51
CA ALA A 94 -1.57 -18.41 11.25
C ALA A 94 -1.50 -18.21 12.77
N ASP A 95 -1.07 -17.04 13.25
CA ASP A 95 -0.71 -16.87 14.67
C ASP A 95 -1.23 -15.58 15.32
N VAL A 96 -2.04 -14.76 14.63
CA VAL A 96 -2.62 -13.58 15.27
C VAL A 96 -3.65 -14.00 16.34
N THR A 97 -3.64 -13.31 17.48
CA THR A 97 -4.70 -13.43 18.48
C THR A 97 -5.41 -12.11 18.69
N VAL A 98 -6.74 -12.12 18.55
CA VAL A 98 -7.62 -10.97 18.75
C VAL A 98 -8.45 -11.19 20.01
N VAL A 99 -8.15 -10.45 21.06
CA VAL A 99 -8.86 -10.57 22.34
C VAL A 99 -10.17 -9.79 22.29
N GLY A 100 -11.20 -10.32 22.94
CA GLY A 100 -12.53 -9.69 23.00
C GLY A 100 -13.53 -10.29 22.02
N GLY A 101 -14.70 -9.67 21.95
CA GLY A 101 -15.81 -10.17 21.13
C GLY A 101 -16.21 -9.16 20.05
N GLN A 102 -17.14 -9.57 19.18
CA GLN A 102 -17.68 -8.75 18.10
C GLN A 102 -18.88 -7.87 18.53
N ALA A 103 -19.46 -8.13 19.69
CA ALA A 103 -20.70 -7.46 20.12
C ALA A 103 -20.51 -6.02 20.59
N ARG A 104 -19.28 -5.56 20.77
CA ARG A 104 -18.91 -4.22 21.22
C ARG A 104 -17.71 -3.71 20.44
N LEU A 105 -17.44 -2.40 20.53
CA LEU A 105 -16.23 -1.80 19.98
C LEU A 105 -14.99 -2.57 20.49
N ASN A 106 -14.26 -3.17 19.57
CA ASN A 106 -13.07 -3.97 19.84
C ASN A 106 -11.85 -3.37 19.15
N GLN A 107 -11.02 -2.64 19.92
CA GLN A 107 -9.81 -2.00 19.39
C GLN A 107 -8.76 -3.01 18.91
N GLU A 108 -8.71 -4.22 19.46
CA GLU A 108 -7.77 -5.25 18.99
C GLU A 108 -8.20 -5.80 17.64
N LEU A 109 -9.50 -5.97 17.41
CA LEU A 109 -10.03 -6.33 16.10
C LEU A 109 -9.74 -5.23 15.07
N GLU A 110 -9.96 -3.98 15.41
CA GLU A 110 -9.66 -2.83 14.53
C GLU A 110 -8.18 -2.80 14.16
N LYS A 111 -7.28 -2.98 15.13
CA LYS A 111 -5.83 -3.08 14.86
C LYS A 111 -5.48 -4.27 13.98
N ALA A 112 -6.08 -5.43 14.22
CA ALA A 112 -5.82 -6.62 13.42
C ALA A 112 -6.23 -6.43 11.95
N LEU A 113 -7.40 -5.84 11.71
CA LEU A 113 -7.85 -5.52 10.35
C LEU A 113 -6.90 -4.55 9.65
N ARG A 114 -6.45 -3.50 10.35
CA ARG A 114 -5.46 -2.55 9.80
C ARG A 114 -4.11 -3.20 9.51
N VAL A 115 -3.64 -4.10 10.37
CA VAL A 115 -2.38 -4.81 10.15
C VAL A 115 -2.48 -5.70 8.92
N ALA A 116 -3.61 -6.39 8.73
CA ALA A 116 -3.86 -7.16 7.52
C ALA A 116 -3.73 -6.29 6.26
N ASP A 117 -4.34 -5.10 6.25
CA ASP A 117 -4.26 -4.17 5.13
C ASP A 117 -2.83 -3.60 4.96
N PHE A 118 -2.11 -3.32 6.06
CA PHE A 118 -0.74 -2.84 6.00
C PHE A 118 0.24 -3.87 5.45
N LEU A 119 0.03 -5.15 5.70
CA LEU A 119 0.85 -6.22 5.15
C LEU A 119 0.72 -6.30 3.62
N GLU A 120 -0.49 -6.16 3.09
CA GLU A 120 -0.74 -6.10 1.65
C GLU A 120 -0.13 -4.83 1.03
N LEU A 121 -0.37 -3.68 1.65
CA LEU A 121 0.21 -2.40 1.19
C LEU A 121 1.74 -2.43 1.21
N ALA A 122 2.35 -3.01 2.23
CA ALA A 122 3.80 -3.13 2.35
C ALA A 122 4.41 -3.94 1.21
N GLU A 123 3.77 -5.05 0.81
CA GLU A 123 4.22 -5.83 -0.34
C GLU A 123 4.24 -4.99 -1.61
N VAL A 124 3.16 -4.26 -1.90
CA VAL A 124 3.06 -3.37 -3.07
C VAL A 124 4.09 -2.25 -3.01
N MET A 125 4.30 -1.65 -1.82
CA MET A 125 5.33 -0.60 -1.64
C MET A 125 6.74 -1.11 -1.96
N VAL A 126 7.08 -2.31 -1.53
CA VAL A 126 8.40 -2.90 -1.81
C VAL A 126 8.54 -3.28 -3.28
N LEU A 127 7.48 -3.84 -3.89
CA LEU A 127 7.44 -4.16 -5.31
C LEU A 127 7.63 -2.91 -6.18
N ASP A 128 6.93 -1.82 -5.87
CA ASP A 128 7.07 -0.54 -6.59
C ASP A 128 8.49 0.03 -6.45
N ALA A 129 9.06 -0.04 -5.25
CA ALA A 129 10.42 0.40 -5.00
C ALA A 129 11.48 -0.45 -5.71
N LEU A 130 11.26 -1.76 -5.88
CA LEU A 130 12.10 -2.65 -6.66
C LEU A 130 12.04 -2.36 -8.15
N ASP A 131 10.82 -2.15 -8.66
CA ASP A 131 10.58 -1.92 -10.06
C ASP A 131 11.13 -0.57 -10.52
N ARG A 132 11.01 0.48 -9.70
CA ARG A 132 11.44 1.83 -10.03
C ARG A 132 12.96 1.99 -9.94
N ARG A 133 13.63 1.94 -11.11
CA ARG A 133 15.09 1.95 -11.26
C ARG A 133 15.66 3.35 -11.46
N GLU A 134 15.39 4.23 -10.51
CA GLU A 134 15.92 5.59 -10.44
C GLU A 134 15.96 6.05 -8.98
N SER A 135 16.43 7.27 -8.74
CA SER A 135 16.25 7.98 -7.48
C SER A 135 15.56 9.30 -7.74
N ALA A 136 14.35 9.48 -7.19
CA ALA A 136 13.54 10.68 -7.35
C ALA A 136 12.73 10.99 -6.08
N GLY A 137 12.80 12.20 -5.57
CA GLY A 137 12.11 12.61 -4.35
C GLY A 137 12.54 11.79 -3.14
N ALA A 138 11.57 11.18 -2.45
CA ALA A 138 11.82 10.31 -1.29
C ALA A 138 12.23 8.87 -1.68
N HIS A 139 12.15 8.51 -2.96
CA HIS A 139 12.64 7.24 -3.47
C HIS A 139 14.11 7.34 -3.80
N PHE A 140 14.98 6.86 -2.92
CA PHE A 140 16.42 6.84 -3.13
C PHE A 140 16.93 5.40 -3.19
N ARG A 141 17.48 5.04 -4.36
CA ARG A 141 18.13 3.76 -4.64
C ARG A 141 19.64 3.97 -4.72
N GLU A 142 20.39 3.26 -3.88
CA GLU A 142 21.85 3.38 -3.82
C GLU A 142 22.50 3.11 -5.19
N GLU A 143 21.96 2.17 -5.97
CA GLU A 143 22.42 1.85 -7.31
C GLU A 143 22.16 2.97 -8.33
N TYR A 144 21.25 3.87 -8.02
CA TYR A 144 20.87 5.00 -8.87
C TYR A 144 21.20 6.34 -8.18
N ALA A 145 22.39 6.42 -7.63
CA ALA A 145 23.01 7.65 -7.15
C ALA A 145 24.04 8.18 -8.17
N THR A 146 24.32 9.49 -8.11
CA THR A 146 25.45 10.10 -8.80
C THR A 146 26.76 9.74 -8.10
N GLN A 147 27.90 10.03 -8.72
CA GLN A 147 29.23 9.86 -8.07
C GLN A 147 29.37 10.71 -6.78
N GLY A 148 28.60 11.81 -6.67
CA GLY A 148 28.54 12.65 -5.47
C GLY A 148 27.54 12.15 -4.42
N GLY A 149 26.86 11.02 -4.64
CA GLY A 149 25.88 10.47 -3.70
C GLY A 149 24.49 11.12 -3.78
N GLU A 150 24.23 11.94 -4.80
CA GLU A 150 22.94 12.56 -5.02
C GLU A 150 21.99 11.66 -5.82
N ALA A 151 20.68 11.90 -5.72
CA ALA A 151 19.67 11.17 -6.47
C ALA A 151 19.85 11.34 -7.99
N ARG A 152 19.89 10.21 -8.70
CA ARG A 152 19.97 10.16 -10.16
C ARG A 152 18.60 9.77 -10.74
N ARG A 153 17.89 10.76 -11.27
CA ARG A 153 16.62 10.58 -11.97
C ARG A 153 16.82 9.99 -13.36
N ASN A 154 15.81 9.31 -13.84
CA ASN A 154 15.71 8.83 -15.23
C ASN A 154 14.34 9.21 -15.80
N ASP A 155 14.20 10.48 -16.16
CA ASP A 155 12.94 11.07 -16.62
C ASP A 155 12.46 10.51 -17.96
N GLU A 156 13.35 9.96 -18.79
CA GLU A 156 12.98 9.31 -20.06
C GLU A 156 12.14 8.05 -19.83
N THR A 157 12.43 7.30 -18.76
CA THR A 157 11.76 6.03 -18.47
C THR A 157 10.71 6.17 -17.38
N TRP A 158 10.94 7.02 -16.37
CA TRP A 158 10.17 7.02 -15.13
C TRP A 158 9.34 8.29 -14.91
N CYS A 159 9.21 9.15 -15.93
CA CYS A 159 8.30 10.30 -15.86
C CYS A 159 6.84 9.88 -16.00
N SER A 160 6.41 9.04 -15.07
CA SER A 160 5.07 8.45 -15.03
C SER A 160 4.64 8.18 -13.59
N VAL A 161 3.32 8.08 -13.37
CA VAL A 161 2.75 7.49 -12.17
C VAL A 161 2.51 6.00 -12.38
N SER A 162 2.60 5.23 -11.31
CA SER A 162 2.27 3.79 -11.31
C SER A 162 0.99 3.58 -10.50
N ALA A 163 0.05 2.84 -11.06
CA ALA A 163 -1.11 2.33 -10.36
C ALA A 163 -1.00 0.80 -10.27
N TRP A 164 -1.04 0.29 -9.05
CA TRP A 164 -0.98 -1.14 -8.78
C TRP A 164 -2.38 -1.69 -8.54
N GLN A 165 -2.67 -2.80 -9.16
CA GLN A 165 -3.94 -3.51 -9.00
C GLN A 165 -3.65 -4.94 -8.53
N THR A 166 -4.25 -5.33 -7.42
CA THR A 166 -4.25 -6.72 -6.94
C THR A 166 -5.36 -7.48 -7.65
N GLY A 167 -5.05 -8.62 -8.24
CA GLY A 167 -6.00 -9.52 -8.85
C GLY A 167 -6.61 -10.50 -7.83
N ASP A 168 -7.63 -11.22 -8.23
CA ASP A 168 -8.31 -12.23 -7.40
C ASP A 168 -7.39 -13.41 -7.05
N ASP A 169 -6.34 -13.62 -7.82
CA ASP A 169 -5.27 -14.61 -7.58
C ASP A 169 -4.20 -14.13 -6.59
N GLY A 170 -4.33 -12.91 -6.06
CA GLY A 170 -3.34 -12.27 -5.19
C GLY A 170 -2.11 -11.73 -5.91
N GLY A 171 -2.04 -11.85 -7.24
CA GLY A 171 -1.00 -11.25 -8.05
C GLY A 171 -1.16 -9.74 -8.20
N HIS A 172 -0.05 -9.05 -8.44
CA HIS A 172 -0.05 -7.60 -8.61
C HIS A 172 0.28 -7.21 -10.05
N THR A 173 -0.55 -6.36 -10.66
CA THR A 173 -0.33 -5.81 -11.99
C THR A 173 -0.10 -4.31 -11.90
N ARG A 174 0.96 -3.83 -12.55
CA ARG A 174 1.26 -2.40 -12.65
C ARG A 174 0.74 -1.81 -13.96
N ARG A 175 0.07 -0.67 -13.85
CA ARG A 175 -0.28 0.22 -14.97
C ARG A 175 0.45 1.54 -14.81
N THR A 176 0.87 2.14 -15.90
CA THR A 176 1.57 3.43 -15.89
C THR A 176 0.81 4.46 -16.70
N GLU A 177 0.85 5.71 -16.22
CA GLU A 177 0.34 6.88 -16.92
C GLU A 177 1.46 7.93 -17.01
N PRO A 178 1.81 8.42 -18.22
CA PRO A 178 2.85 9.43 -18.37
C PRO A 178 2.42 10.76 -17.73
N LEU A 179 3.36 11.44 -17.09
CA LEU A 179 3.16 12.78 -16.57
C LEU A 179 3.26 13.80 -17.68
N SER A 180 2.39 14.83 -17.66
CA SER A 180 2.39 15.94 -18.59
C SER A 180 2.66 17.25 -17.85
N PHE A 181 3.60 18.04 -18.36
CA PHE A 181 4.05 19.32 -17.78
C PHE A 181 3.74 20.47 -18.74
N SER A 182 2.46 20.74 -18.98
CA SER A 182 2.01 21.76 -19.93
C SER A 182 2.22 23.19 -19.44
N LEU A 183 2.23 23.42 -18.12
CA LEU A 183 2.31 24.76 -17.52
C LEU A 183 3.69 25.05 -16.91
N VAL A 184 4.30 24.08 -16.27
CA VAL A 184 5.61 24.22 -15.64
C VAL A 184 6.52 23.14 -16.17
N PRO A 185 7.62 23.48 -16.84
CA PRO A 185 8.56 22.48 -17.36
C PRO A 185 9.21 21.75 -16.19
N MET A 186 9.48 20.47 -16.42
CA MET A 186 10.21 19.63 -15.47
C MET A 186 11.64 20.17 -15.32
N GLN A 187 12.10 20.32 -14.08
CA GLN A 187 13.46 20.76 -13.76
C GLN A 187 14.13 19.75 -12.82
N VAL A 188 15.41 19.51 -13.06
CA VAL A 188 16.27 18.78 -12.13
C VAL A 188 16.77 19.78 -11.09
N ARG A 189 16.61 19.44 -9.81
CA ARG A 189 17.12 20.26 -8.71
C ARG A 189 18.62 20.03 -8.59
N ASP A 190 19.40 21.10 -8.65
CA ASP A 190 20.84 21.13 -8.36
C ASP A 190 21.06 21.81 -7.00
N TYR A 191 21.82 21.20 -6.13
CA TYR A 191 22.17 21.72 -4.80
C TYR A 191 23.59 22.32 -4.74
N ARG A 192 24.19 22.61 -5.90
CA ARG A 192 25.52 23.23 -5.98
C ARG A 192 25.43 24.73 -5.87
#